data_0b93de3ffa5636207627b75bacc77ead
#
_entry.id   0b93de3ffa5636207627b75bacc77ead
#
_cell.length_a   1.000
_cell.length_b   1.000
_cell.length_c   1.000
_cell.angle_alpha   90.00
_cell.angle_beta   90.00
_cell.angle_gamma   90.00
#
_symmetry.space_group_name_H-M   'P 1'
#
loop_
_entity.id
_entity.type
_entity.pdbx_description
1 polymer ?
#
loop_
_entity_poly.entity_id
_entity_poly.type
_entity_poly.pdbx_seq_one_letter_code
_entity_poly.pdbx_strand_id
1 'polypeptide(L)'
;MLASGVKFLEHIETLAEDDWVDLPTPATMLGCIAAGDAVKRRVQEQMDMWHVEPRWVVPGDSEAGVTNGYDHPTRLGADRWVAMIGAYQRMRASGKPQPCVVVMVGTAVTIESIDASGQFLGGVILPGHGIMLRALESGTAGLHVPTGEVVSFPTNTSDALTTGGTF
;
A
#
# COMPACT_ATOMS: atom_id res chain seq x y z
N MET A 1 -21.03 -0.05 0.11
CA MET A 1 -19.98 -0.51 1.04
C MET A 1 -20.63 -0.69 2.38
N LEU A 2 -20.54 -1.89 2.99
CA LEU A 2 -21.15 -2.19 4.28
C LEU A 2 -20.30 -1.66 5.45
N ALA A 3 -19.00 -1.86 5.37
CA ALA A 3 -18.03 -1.39 6.35
C ALA A 3 -16.68 -1.11 5.70
N SER A 4 -15.87 -0.29 6.36
CA SER A 4 -14.44 -0.11 6.03
C SER A 4 -13.68 0.23 7.31
N GLY A 5 -12.42 -0.16 7.40
CA GLY A 5 -11.59 0.11 8.56
C GLY A 5 -10.11 -0.05 8.28
N VAL A 6 -9.29 0.30 9.25
CA VAL A 6 -7.85 0.11 9.28
C VAL A 6 -7.47 -0.53 10.60
N LYS A 7 -6.62 -1.56 10.54
CA LYS A 7 -6.10 -2.25 11.73
C LYS A 7 -4.58 -2.25 11.69
N PHE A 8 -3.93 -1.96 12.81
CA PHE A 8 -2.49 -2.10 12.93
C PHE A 8 -2.08 -3.58 12.95
N LEU A 9 -0.91 -3.88 12.39
CA LEU A 9 -0.42 -5.27 12.26
C LEU A 9 -0.30 -6.00 13.60
N GLU A 10 -0.04 -5.28 14.69
CA GLU A 10 0.02 -5.81 16.07
C GLU A 10 -1.33 -6.26 16.62
N HIS A 11 -2.43 -5.82 16.01
CA HIS A 11 -3.81 -6.11 16.47
C HIS A 11 -4.61 -6.96 15.48
N ILE A 12 -3.94 -7.63 14.54
CA ILE A 12 -4.61 -8.47 13.52
C ILE A 12 -5.42 -9.60 14.17
N GLU A 13 -4.96 -10.16 15.26
CA GLU A 13 -5.56 -11.31 15.95
C GLU A 13 -6.97 -11.04 16.49
N THR A 14 -7.38 -9.79 16.57
CA THR A 14 -8.72 -9.44 17.07
C THR A 14 -9.71 -9.07 15.98
N LEU A 15 -9.35 -9.20 14.69
CA LEU A 15 -10.22 -8.83 13.57
C LEU A 15 -11.54 -9.59 13.58
N ALA A 16 -11.50 -10.91 13.81
CA ALA A 16 -12.70 -11.75 13.82
C ALA A 16 -13.62 -11.45 15.00
N GLU A 17 -13.05 -11.07 16.14
CA GLU A 17 -13.80 -10.85 17.39
C GLU A 17 -14.32 -9.42 17.52
N ASP A 18 -13.59 -8.44 16.95
CA ASP A 18 -13.89 -7.01 17.07
C ASP A 18 -14.52 -6.44 15.79
N ASP A 19 -13.68 -6.34 14.74
CA ASP A 19 -14.02 -5.55 13.55
C ASP A 19 -14.97 -6.27 12.60
N TRP A 20 -14.93 -7.61 12.57
CA TRP A 20 -15.66 -8.43 11.62
C TRP A 20 -16.84 -9.22 12.21
N VAL A 21 -16.99 -9.23 13.53
CA VAL A 21 -17.98 -10.06 14.25
C VAL A 21 -19.42 -9.87 13.75
N ASP A 22 -19.79 -8.65 13.42
CA ASP A 22 -21.15 -8.30 12.95
C ASP A 22 -21.28 -8.28 11.42
N LEU A 23 -20.22 -8.62 10.68
CA LEU A 23 -20.27 -8.63 9.22
C LEU A 23 -20.88 -9.93 8.70
N PRO A 24 -21.75 -9.86 7.68
CA PRO A 24 -22.30 -11.06 7.07
C PRO A 24 -21.22 -11.86 6.36
N THR A 25 -21.37 -13.18 6.30
CA THR A 25 -20.48 -14.06 5.54
C THR A 25 -20.38 -13.57 4.08
N PRO A 26 -19.16 -13.27 3.59
CA PRO A 26 -18.97 -12.81 2.22
C PRO A 26 -19.13 -13.99 1.23
N ALA A 27 -19.65 -13.71 0.06
CA ALA A 27 -19.71 -14.70 -1.03
C ALA A 27 -18.31 -15.01 -1.59
N THR A 28 -17.38 -14.06 -1.54
CA THR A 28 -15.99 -14.20 -1.97
C THR A 28 -15.09 -13.30 -1.14
N MET A 29 -13.86 -13.73 -0.92
CA MET A 29 -12.83 -12.91 -0.28
C MET A 29 -11.65 -12.73 -1.23
N LEU A 30 -11.18 -11.51 -1.36
CA LEU A 30 -10.02 -11.16 -2.17
C LEU A 30 -9.05 -10.33 -1.32
N GLY A 31 -7.80 -10.74 -1.29
CA GLY A 31 -6.75 -10.02 -0.56
C GLY A 31 -5.50 -9.80 -1.40
N CYS A 32 -4.75 -8.76 -1.08
CA CYS A 32 -3.37 -8.62 -1.50
C CYS A 32 -2.49 -8.43 -0.26
N ILE A 33 -1.27 -8.92 -0.31
CA ILE A 33 -0.34 -8.86 0.82
C ILE A 33 1.03 -8.36 0.37
N ALA A 34 1.55 -7.37 1.07
CA ALA A 34 2.90 -6.84 0.91
C ALA A 34 3.74 -6.98 2.19
N ALA A 35 3.11 -7.43 3.29
CA ALA A 35 3.72 -7.54 4.62
C ALA A 35 4.34 -8.93 4.92
N GLY A 36 4.38 -9.82 3.92
CA GLY A 36 4.98 -11.15 4.01
C GLY A 36 4.03 -12.24 4.50
N ASP A 37 4.49 -13.50 4.37
CA ASP A 37 3.66 -14.69 4.60
C ASP A 37 3.21 -14.87 6.06
N ALA A 38 3.98 -14.37 7.03
CA ALA A 38 3.58 -14.44 8.43
C ALA A 38 2.32 -13.60 8.70
N VAL A 39 2.27 -12.39 8.15
CA VAL A 39 1.08 -11.52 8.26
C VAL A 39 -0.09 -12.11 7.47
N LYS A 40 0.17 -12.64 6.27
CA LYS A 40 -0.85 -13.32 5.48
C LYS A 40 -1.55 -14.42 6.27
N ARG A 41 -0.78 -15.30 6.93
CA ARG A 41 -1.34 -16.39 7.74
C ARG A 41 -2.21 -15.87 8.89
N ARG A 42 -1.72 -14.88 9.65
CA ARG A 42 -2.47 -14.27 10.75
C ARG A 42 -3.80 -13.67 10.29
N VAL A 43 -3.82 -13.00 9.14
CA VAL A 43 -5.07 -12.49 8.55
C VAL A 43 -5.98 -13.62 8.09
N GLN A 44 -5.42 -14.66 7.46
CA GLN A 44 -6.19 -15.80 6.99
C GLN A 44 -6.86 -16.55 8.14
N GLU A 45 -6.16 -16.75 9.26
CA GLU A 45 -6.72 -17.34 10.48
C GLU A 45 -7.96 -16.57 10.99
N GLN A 46 -7.97 -15.24 10.86
CA GLN A 46 -9.14 -14.44 11.21
C GLN A 46 -10.29 -14.58 10.18
N MET A 47 -9.94 -14.73 8.90
CA MET A 47 -10.92 -14.96 7.81
C MET A 47 -11.62 -16.31 7.91
N ASP A 48 -11.02 -17.29 8.57
CA ASP A 48 -11.58 -18.63 8.75
C ASP A 48 -12.94 -18.62 9.47
N MET A 49 -13.29 -17.57 10.19
CA MET A 49 -14.61 -17.39 10.81
C MET A 49 -15.78 -17.52 9.81
N TRP A 50 -15.54 -17.20 8.53
CA TRP A 50 -16.58 -17.27 7.50
C TRP A 50 -16.59 -18.59 6.71
N HIS A 51 -15.61 -19.48 6.92
CA HIS A 51 -15.46 -20.75 6.18
C HIS A 51 -15.47 -20.57 4.65
N VAL A 52 -14.94 -19.44 4.17
CA VAL A 52 -14.78 -19.11 2.75
C VAL A 52 -13.29 -18.96 2.47
N GLU A 53 -12.76 -19.69 1.48
CA GLU A 53 -11.35 -19.60 1.11
C GLU A 53 -11.01 -18.25 0.47
N PRO A 54 -10.05 -17.48 1.04
CA PRO A 54 -9.63 -16.22 0.47
C PRO A 54 -8.77 -16.44 -0.77
N ARG A 55 -9.03 -15.65 -1.81
CA ARG A 55 -8.18 -15.57 -2.99
C ARG A 55 -7.14 -14.47 -2.78
N TRP A 56 -5.87 -14.84 -2.83
CA TRP A 56 -4.77 -13.88 -2.72
C TRP A 56 -4.27 -13.48 -4.10
N VAL A 57 -4.16 -12.18 -4.34
CA VAL A 57 -3.62 -11.65 -5.59
C VAL A 57 -2.12 -11.92 -5.64
N VAL A 58 -1.71 -12.57 -6.73
CA VAL A 58 -0.31 -12.76 -7.11
C VAL A 58 -0.11 -12.08 -8.45
N PRO A 59 0.84 -11.12 -8.56
CA PRO A 59 1.12 -10.48 -9.83
C PRO A 59 1.55 -11.50 -10.90
N GLY A 60 0.96 -11.41 -12.07
CA GLY A 60 1.29 -12.20 -13.25
C GLY A 60 1.76 -11.33 -14.40
N ASP A 61 1.84 -11.90 -15.60
CA ASP A 61 2.28 -11.22 -16.81
C ASP A 61 1.30 -10.13 -17.24
N SER A 62 0.00 -10.37 -17.07
CA SER A 62 -1.03 -9.38 -17.38
C SER A 62 -2.32 -9.67 -16.63
N GLU A 63 -3.09 -8.62 -16.32
CA GLU A 63 -4.41 -8.71 -15.71
C GLU A 63 -5.22 -7.47 -16.02
N ALA A 64 -6.49 -7.66 -16.37
CA ALA A 64 -7.47 -6.59 -16.60
C ALA A 64 -6.97 -5.46 -17.53
N GLY A 65 -6.19 -5.83 -18.56
CA GLY A 65 -5.65 -4.91 -19.56
C GLY A 65 -4.38 -4.17 -19.15
N VAL A 66 -3.82 -4.47 -17.98
CA VAL A 66 -2.47 -4.03 -17.58
C VAL A 66 -1.48 -5.15 -17.86
N THR A 67 -0.38 -4.83 -18.54
CA THR A 67 0.75 -5.74 -18.78
C THR A 67 1.88 -5.40 -17.82
N ASN A 68 2.41 -6.42 -17.15
CA ASN A 68 3.48 -6.27 -16.18
C ASN A 68 4.82 -6.06 -16.91
N GLY A 69 5.56 -5.02 -16.52
CA GLY A 69 6.87 -4.70 -17.08
C GLY A 69 8.05 -5.18 -16.25
N TYR A 70 7.83 -5.95 -15.17
CA TYR A 70 8.91 -6.48 -14.36
C TYR A 70 9.62 -7.64 -15.07
N ASP A 71 10.94 -7.73 -14.93
CA ASP A 71 11.75 -8.86 -15.42
C ASP A 71 11.25 -10.21 -14.84
N HIS A 72 10.74 -10.16 -13.63
CA HIS A 72 10.10 -11.28 -12.94
C HIS A 72 8.73 -10.84 -12.41
N PRO A 73 7.65 -11.02 -13.16
CA PRO A 73 6.31 -10.50 -12.84
C PRO A 73 5.82 -10.82 -11.43
N THR A 74 6.08 -12.01 -10.92
CA THR A 74 5.68 -12.45 -9.58
C THR A 74 6.43 -11.76 -8.43
N ARG A 75 7.50 -11.01 -8.72
CA ARG A 75 8.25 -10.22 -7.73
C ARG A 75 7.73 -8.80 -7.56
N LEU A 76 6.82 -8.37 -8.40
CA LEU A 76 6.12 -7.09 -8.19
C LEU A 76 5.27 -7.17 -6.92
N GLY A 77 5.24 -6.13 -6.11
CA GLY A 77 4.36 -6.06 -4.93
C GLY A 77 2.89 -6.17 -5.34
N ALA A 78 2.13 -7.03 -4.67
CA ALA A 78 0.72 -7.27 -5.00
C ALA A 78 -0.14 -6.01 -4.80
N ASP A 79 0.19 -5.17 -3.82
CA ASP A 79 -0.44 -3.87 -3.56
C ASP A 79 -0.23 -2.89 -4.72
N ARG A 80 1.00 -2.79 -5.23
CA ARG A 80 1.34 -1.98 -6.41
C ARG A 80 0.60 -2.47 -7.65
N TRP A 81 0.56 -3.80 -7.85
CA TRP A 81 -0.14 -4.43 -8.97
C TRP A 81 -1.63 -4.11 -8.96
N VAL A 82 -2.29 -4.29 -7.83
CA VAL A 82 -3.74 -3.99 -7.68
C VAL A 82 -4.03 -2.51 -7.87
N ALA A 83 -3.18 -1.62 -7.33
CA ALA A 83 -3.33 -0.17 -7.51
C ALA A 83 -3.23 0.25 -8.98
N MET A 84 -2.27 -0.30 -9.72
CA MET A 84 -2.12 -0.05 -11.15
C MET A 84 -3.33 -0.52 -11.96
N ILE A 85 -3.81 -1.75 -11.71
CA ILE A 85 -5.02 -2.28 -12.35
C ILE A 85 -6.21 -1.37 -12.07
N GLY A 86 -6.42 -0.99 -10.81
CA GLY A 86 -7.52 -0.12 -10.42
C GLY A 86 -7.48 1.26 -11.09
N ALA A 87 -6.30 1.88 -11.13
CA ALA A 87 -6.10 3.17 -11.80
C ALA A 87 -6.36 3.08 -13.31
N TYR A 88 -5.78 2.08 -13.96
CA TYR A 88 -5.96 1.88 -15.40
C TYR A 88 -7.42 1.60 -15.77
N GLN A 89 -8.12 0.73 -15.03
CA GLN A 89 -9.54 0.46 -15.26
C GLN A 89 -10.41 1.70 -15.07
N ARG A 90 -10.11 2.51 -14.05
CA ARG A 90 -10.80 3.79 -13.83
C ARG A 90 -10.64 4.73 -15.01
N MET A 91 -9.44 4.81 -15.57
CA MET A 91 -9.17 5.63 -16.76
C MET A 91 -9.86 5.10 -18.00
N ARG A 92 -9.83 3.80 -18.24
CA ARG A 92 -10.57 3.17 -19.37
C ARG A 92 -12.06 3.47 -19.30
N ALA A 93 -12.64 3.41 -18.11
CA ALA A 93 -14.07 3.71 -17.90
C ALA A 93 -14.43 5.18 -18.22
N SER A 94 -13.48 6.10 -18.22
CA SER A 94 -13.68 7.49 -18.66
C SER A 94 -13.72 7.67 -20.20
N GLY A 95 -13.51 6.60 -20.95
CA GLY A 95 -13.65 6.56 -22.42
C GLY A 95 -12.42 6.97 -23.22
N LYS A 96 -11.32 7.36 -22.55
CA LYS A 96 -10.05 7.71 -23.23
C LYS A 96 -8.87 7.16 -22.45
N PRO A 97 -8.32 5.99 -22.83
CA PRO A 97 -7.07 5.51 -22.24
C PRO A 97 -5.96 6.54 -22.42
N GLN A 98 -5.34 6.93 -21.33
CA GLN A 98 -4.22 7.87 -21.30
C GLN A 98 -3.11 7.28 -20.42
N PRO A 99 -1.84 7.67 -20.63
CA PRO A 99 -0.79 7.36 -19.68
C PRO A 99 -1.15 7.88 -18.30
N CYS A 100 -0.79 7.13 -17.27
CA CYS A 100 -1.00 7.55 -15.88
C CYS A 100 0.18 7.26 -14.98
N VAL A 101 0.27 8.02 -13.93
CA VAL A 101 1.16 7.79 -12.79
C VAL A 101 0.31 7.42 -11.60
N VAL A 102 0.66 6.31 -10.95
CA VAL A 102 0.02 5.86 -9.72
C VAL A 102 0.97 6.12 -8.57
N VAL A 103 0.54 6.92 -7.61
CA VAL A 103 1.33 7.23 -6.42
C VAL A 103 0.62 6.65 -5.20
N MET A 104 1.34 5.84 -4.44
CA MET A 104 0.88 5.33 -3.15
C MET A 104 1.79 5.88 -2.05
N VAL A 105 1.18 6.49 -1.04
CA VAL A 105 1.91 7.07 0.10
C VAL A 105 1.55 6.29 1.37
N GLY A 106 2.57 5.68 1.97
CA GLY A 106 2.41 4.87 3.16
C GLY A 106 3.76 4.65 3.87
N THR A 107 4.00 3.45 4.35
CA THR A 107 5.30 3.04 4.91
C THR A 107 6.44 3.26 3.91
N ALA A 108 6.17 2.98 2.64
CA ALA A 108 6.97 3.43 1.50
C ALA A 108 6.12 4.36 0.62
N VAL A 109 6.77 5.20 -0.15
CA VAL A 109 6.14 5.92 -1.27
C VAL A 109 6.53 5.18 -2.54
N THR A 110 5.54 4.75 -3.32
CA THR A 110 5.77 4.14 -4.63
C THR A 110 5.17 5.00 -5.73
N ILE A 111 5.84 5.06 -6.86
CA ILE A 111 5.42 5.84 -8.03
C ILE A 111 5.57 4.94 -9.25
N GLU A 112 4.44 4.62 -9.87
CA GLU A 112 4.34 3.68 -10.99
C GLU A 112 3.90 4.42 -12.26
N SER A 113 4.48 4.07 -13.40
CA SER A 113 4.13 4.67 -14.69
C SER A 113 3.49 3.62 -15.60
N ILE A 114 2.31 3.93 -16.14
CA ILE A 114 1.57 3.07 -17.07
C ILE A 114 1.30 3.88 -18.32
N ASP A 115 1.54 3.33 -19.51
CA ASP A 115 1.21 3.98 -20.76
C ASP A 115 -0.26 3.83 -21.14
N ALA A 116 -0.68 4.49 -22.22
CA ALA A 116 -2.06 4.47 -22.71
C ALA A 116 -2.53 3.07 -23.13
N SER A 117 -1.62 2.15 -23.46
CA SER A 117 -1.94 0.76 -23.82
C SER A 117 -2.13 -0.15 -22.61
N GLY A 118 -1.79 0.32 -21.41
CA GLY A 118 -1.79 -0.46 -20.16
C GLY A 118 -0.45 -1.13 -19.85
N GLN A 119 0.62 -0.78 -20.58
CA GLN A 119 1.95 -1.30 -20.28
C GLN A 119 2.53 -0.61 -19.05
N PHE A 120 2.86 -1.36 -18.01
CA PHE A 120 3.66 -0.88 -16.90
C PHE A 120 5.09 -0.64 -17.36
N LEU A 121 5.54 0.60 -17.34
CA LEU A 121 6.85 1.04 -17.83
C LEU A 121 7.94 0.94 -16.77
N GLY A 122 7.56 0.87 -15.51
CA GLY A 122 8.45 0.85 -14.38
C GLY A 122 8.02 1.85 -13.29
N GLY A 123 8.69 1.78 -12.15
CA GLY A 123 8.39 2.64 -11.02
C GLY A 123 9.55 2.74 -10.04
N VAL A 124 9.39 3.62 -9.06
CA VAL A 124 10.37 3.84 -8.00
C VAL A 124 9.73 3.60 -6.63
N ILE A 125 10.57 3.22 -5.69
CA ILE A 125 10.19 3.04 -4.28
C ILE A 125 11.09 3.94 -3.44
N LEU A 126 10.46 4.77 -2.62
CA LEU A 126 11.14 5.67 -1.69
C LEU A 126 10.71 5.34 -0.26
N PRO A 127 11.53 5.64 0.73
CA PRO A 127 11.10 5.58 2.12
C PRO A 127 9.90 6.50 2.34
N GLY A 128 8.87 6.04 3.05
CA GLY A 128 7.83 6.93 3.55
C GLY A 128 8.32 7.78 4.72
N HIS A 129 7.54 8.80 5.08
CA HIS A 129 7.91 9.78 6.09
C HIS A 129 8.42 9.16 7.40
N GLY A 130 7.68 8.19 7.96
CA GLY A 130 8.09 7.54 9.21
C GLY A 130 9.39 6.73 9.10
N ILE A 131 9.71 6.17 7.93
CA ILE A 131 11.01 5.50 7.73
C ILE A 131 12.13 6.53 7.64
N MET A 132 11.90 7.64 6.93
CA MET A 132 12.89 8.73 6.81
C MET A 132 13.25 9.30 8.19
N LEU A 133 12.25 9.59 9.02
CA LEU A 133 12.48 10.09 10.38
C LEU A 133 13.28 9.09 11.21
N ARG A 134 12.87 7.82 11.27
CA ARG A 134 13.60 6.80 12.02
C ARG A 134 15.03 6.59 11.52
N ALA A 135 15.27 6.69 10.22
CA ALA A 135 16.59 6.58 9.65
C ALA A 135 17.51 7.74 10.12
N LEU A 136 16.98 8.95 10.20
CA LEU A 136 17.69 10.10 10.72
C LEU A 136 17.96 9.98 12.23
N GLU A 137 16.98 9.55 13.00
CA GLU A 137 17.12 9.29 14.44
C GLU A 137 18.19 8.23 14.73
N SER A 138 18.21 7.14 13.98
CA SER A 138 19.17 6.05 14.16
C SER A 138 20.57 6.36 13.62
N GLY A 139 20.65 7.20 12.57
CA GLY A 139 21.90 7.53 11.89
C GLY A 139 22.64 8.74 12.46
N THR A 140 22.03 9.50 13.37
CA THR A 140 22.61 10.73 13.92
C THR A 140 22.49 10.79 15.43
N ALA A 141 23.59 11.20 16.10
CA ALA A 141 23.55 11.43 17.54
C ALA A 141 22.71 12.68 17.85
N GLY A 142 21.57 12.49 18.51
CA GLY A 142 20.79 13.61 19.09
C GLY A 142 19.57 14.09 18.29
N LEU A 143 19.11 13.37 17.27
CA LEU A 143 17.85 13.69 16.56
C LEU A 143 16.59 13.05 17.19
N HIS A 144 16.64 12.65 18.46
CA HIS A 144 15.46 12.25 19.23
C HIS A 144 14.68 13.49 19.66
N VAL A 145 13.98 14.09 18.72
CA VAL A 145 13.17 15.29 18.96
C VAL A 145 11.70 14.98 18.73
N PRO A 146 10.78 15.63 19.47
CA PRO A 146 9.34 15.45 19.24
C PRO A 146 8.96 15.89 17.83
N THR A 147 7.83 15.39 17.34
CA THR A 147 7.23 15.86 16.10
C THR A 147 6.99 17.37 16.15
N GLY A 148 7.47 18.08 15.14
CA GLY A 148 7.30 19.52 15.00
C GLY A 148 6.11 19.87 14.11
N GLU A 149 6.03 21.13 13.72
CA GLU A 149 5.04 21.65 12.79
C GLU A 149 5.60 21.77 11.37
N VAL A 150 4.72 21.71 10.37
CA VAL A 150 5.09 21.96 8.97
C VAL A 150 5.07 23.48 8.75
N VAL A 151 6.24 24.07 8.52
CA VAL A 151 6.42 25.52 8.34
C VAL A 151 7.32 25.81 7.15
N SER A 152 7.10 26.95 6.47
CA SER A 152 7.85 27.29 5.26
C SER A 152 9.37 27.46 5.47
N PHE A 153 9.78 27.95 6.63
CA PHE A 153 11.17 28.18 6.99
C PHE A 153 11.41 27.76 8.44
N PRO A 154 11.68 26.44 8.68
CA PRO A 154 11.92 25.93 10.03
C PRO A 154 13.15 26.55 10.69
N THR A 155 13.05 26.92 11.94
CA THR A 155 14.15 27.48 12.74
C THR A 155 14.56 26.60 13.94
N ASN A 156 13.99 25.40 14.03
CA ASN A 156 14.37 24.38 15.01
C ASN A 156 14.35 22.99 14.38
N THR A 157 14.99 22.03 15.03
CA THR A 157 15.20 20.66 14.49
C THR A 157 13.89 19.89 14.33
N SER A 158 12.93 20.02 15.25
CA SER A 158 11.65 19.33 15.18
C SER A 158 10.86 19.74 13.93
N ASP A 159 10.70 21.05 13.72
CA ASP A 159 9.99 21.59 12.57
C ASP A 159 10.74 21.29 11.26
N ALA A 160 12.07 21.34 11.28
CA ALA A 160 12.89 21.05 10.11
C ALA A 160 12.74 19.59 9.65
N LEU A 161 12.75 18.63 10.59
CA LEU A 161 12.52 17.22 10.30
C LEU A 161 11.09 16.96 9.80
N THR A 162 10.10 17.52 10.50
CA THR A 162 8.69 17.34 10.13
C THR A 162 8.39 17.98 8.77
N THR A 163 8.86 19.18 8.53
CA THR A 163 8.70 19.88 7.24
C THR A 163 9.40 19.13 6.12
N GLY A 164 10.66 18.72 6.31
CA GLY A 164 11.45 18.02 5.30
C GLY A 164 10.90 16.64 4.91
N GLY A 165 10.22 15.96 5.84
CA GLY A 165 9.53 14.71 5.54
C GLY A 165 8.17 14.87 4.85
N THR A 166 7.67 16.09 4.72
CA THR A 166 6.35 16.39 4.12
C THR A 166 6.48 16.85 2.66
N PHE A 167 7.66 17.23 2.23
CA PHE A 167 8.01 17.57 0.85
C PHE A 167 8.58 16.37 0.10
#